data_b316b02aa0e6ffbbc85835d80a17ac55
#
_entry.id   b316b02aa0e6ffbbc85835d80a17ac55
#
_cell.length_a   1.000
_cell.length_b   1.000
_cell.length_c   1.000
_cell.angle_alpha   90.00
_cell.angle_beta   90.00
_cell.angle_gamma   90.00
#
_symmetry.space_group_name_H-M   'P 1'
#
loop_
_entity.id
_entity.type
_entity.pdbx_description
1 polymer ?
#
loop_
_entity_poly.entity_id
_entity_poly.type
_entity_poly.pdbx_seq_one_letter_code
_entity_poly.pdbx_strand_id
1 'polypeptide(L)'
;MQEAPIIKITSGHRLALVGMKGEVVNDIWEDLGMDMGKATELCLHYVQACPGNAVCKFGVQDSLGLGIEIENFFLGMELPAKVKIGVSGCPFCCGESFVRDIGILAKKKGWTLVFGGNSARRPRVGDIIAEDISREEVITLTKSCLEYYAANGKKKERTARFVERIGIEQIKSDILGN
;
A
#
# COMPACT_ATOMS: atom_id res chain seq x y z
N MET A 1 23.10 -31.92 9.72
CA MET A 1 21.65 -31.82 9.44
C MET A 1 21.43 -30.41 8.90
N GLN A 2 20.86 -30.28 7.74
CA GLN A 2 20.48 -28.98 7.19
C GLN A 2 19.20 -28.58 7.90
N GLU A 3 19.25 -27.52 8.72
CA GLU A 3 18.04 -27.01 9.36
C GLU A 3 17.08 -26.55 8.28
N ALA A 4 15.81 -26.97 8.40
CA ALA A 4 14.78 -26.52 7.48
C ALA A 4 14.59 -25.00 7.60
N PRO A 5 14.40 -24.29 6.50
CA PRO A 5 14.18 -22.83 6.57
C PRO A 5 12.91 -22.51 7.35
N ILE A 6 12.95 -21.43 8.11
CA ILE A 6 11.77 -20.91 8.80
C ILE A 6 10.90 -20.17 7.77
N ILE A 7 9.67 -20.58 7.63
CA ILE A 7 8.67 -19.90 6.80
C ILE A 7 7.91 -18.91 7.69
N LYS A 8 7.90 -17.63 7.30
CA LYS A 8 7.21 -16.57 8.02
C LYS A 8 6.31 -15.75 7.08
N ILE A 9 5.06 -15.55 7.50
CA ILE A 9 4.20 -14.54 6.88
C ILE A 9 4.56 -13.18 7.49
N THR A 10 4.95 -12.23 6.64
CA THR A 10 5.32 -10.87 7.06
C THR A 10 4.09 -10.00 7.29
N SER A 11 4.27 -8.84 7.94
CA SER A 11 3.20 -7.84 8.10
C SER A 11 2.73 -7.22 6.77
N GLY A 12 3.49 -7.40 5.68
CA GLY A 12 3.10 -7.00 4.32
C GLY A 12 2.44 -8.14 3.54
N HIS A 13 1.97 -9.19 4.22
CA HIS A 13 1.33 -10.38 3.62
C HIS A 13 2.24 -11.16 2.65
N ARG A 14 3.56 -11.01 2.77
CA ARG A 14 4.55 -11.75 1.97
C ARG A 14 5.07 -12.95 2.73
N LEU A 15 5.45 -13.99 2.02
CA LEU A 15 6.21 -15.11 2.58
C LEU A 15 7.69 -14.70 2.67
N ALA A 16 8.31 -14.99 3.80
CA ALA A 16 9.74 -14.91 4.00
C ALA A 16 10.30 -16.28 4.36
N LEU A 17 11.34 -16.69 3.66
CA LEU A 17 12.15 -17.86 3.97
C LEU A 17 13.41 -17.38 4.71
N VAL A 18 13.59 -17.81 5.95
CA VAL A 18 14.67 -17.36 6.83
C VAL A 18 15.62 -18.54 7.12
N GLY A 19 16.91 -18.27 7.13
CA GLY A 19 17.94 -19.31 7.37
C GLY A 19 18.41 -20.03 6.11
N MET A 20 18.07 -19.49 4.92
CA MET A 20 18.57 -20.01 3.65
C MET A 20 20.06 -19.63 3.46
N LYS A 21 20.83 -20.52 2.86
CA LYS A 21 22.18 -20.20 2.41
C LYS A 21 22.11 -19.30 1.17
N GLY A 22 23.00 -18.30 1.08
CA GLY A 22 23.00 -17.35 -0.04
C GLY A 22 23.16 -18.01 -1.40
N GLU A 23 23.86 -19.13 -1.47
CA GLU A 23 24.14 -19.91 -2.70
C GLU A 23 22.86 -20.45 -3.39
N VAL A 24 21.84 -20.80 -2.61
CA VAL A 24 20.58 -21.39 -3.13
C VAL A 24 19.46 -20.37 -3.35
N VAL A 25 19.67 -19.10 -3.04
CA VAL A 25 18.62 -18.07 -3.13
C VAL A 25 18.16 -17.85 -4.57
N ASN A 26 19.09 -17.77 -5.51
CA ASN A 26 18.76 -17.55 -6.92
C ASN A 26 17.99 -18.74 -7.51
N ASP A 27 18.43 -19.96 -7.23
CA ASP A 27 17.78 -21.18 -7.72
C ASP A 27 16.33 -21.26 -7.23
N ILE A 28 16.08 -20.88 -5.97
CA ILE A 28 14.73 -20.85 -5.40
C ILE A 28 13.83 -19.81 -6.12
N TRP A 29 14.37 -18.63 -6.45
CA TRP A 29 13.59 -17.63 -7.17
C TRP A 29 13.28 -18.06 -8.61
N GLU A 30 14.23 -18.74 -9.27
CA GLU A 30 14.01 -19.35 -10.58
C GLU A 30 12.93 -20.43 -10.53
N ASP A 31 13.01 -21.34 -9.56
CA ASP A 31 12.01 -22.40 -9.34
C ASP A 31 10.61 -21.86 -9.07
N LEU A 32 10.50 -20.74 -8.33
CA LEU A 32 9.23 -20.09 -8.03
C LEU A 32 8.65 -19.31 -9.22
N GLY A 33 9.47 -18.96 -10.21
CA GLY A 33 9.06 -18.14 -11.35
C GLY A 33 8.56 -16.75 -10.93
N MET A 34 9.10 -16.20 -9.82
CA MET A 34 8.67 -14.94 -9.22
C MET A 34 9.83 -13.96 -9.10
N ASP A 35 9.53 -12.68 -9.26
CA ASP A 35 10.49 -11.63 -9.01
C ASP A 35 10.78 -11.46 -7.51
N MET A 36 12.04 -11.11 -7.21
CA MET A 36 12.46 -10.81 -5.85
C MET A 36 11.75 -9.55 -5.33
N GLY A 37 11.04 -9.70 -4.22
CA GLY A 37 10.29 -8.59 -3.62
C GLY A 37 11.18 -7.45 -3.13
N LYS A 38 10.82 -6.22 -3.48
CA LYS A 38 11.49 -4.99 -3.01
C LYS A 38 11.41 -4.89 -1.49
N ALA A 39 12.52 -4.57 -0.82
CA ALA A 39 12.62 -4.49 0.65
C ALA A 39 13.14 -3.14 1.17
N THR A 40 14.09 -2.54 0.49
CA THR A 40 14.78 -1.31 0.91
C THR A 40 14.68 -0.17 -0.09
N GLU A 41 14.24 -0.44 -1.30
CA GLU A 41 14.16 0.50 -2.40
C GLU A 41 13.16 1.64 -2.13
N LEU A 42 13.41 2.78 -2.76
CA LEU A 42 12.54 3.96 -2.68
C LEU A 42 11.44 3.86 -3.75
N CYS A 43 10.45 3.03 -3.48
CA CYS A 43 9.36 2.74 -4.43
C CYS A 43 8.09 2.30 -3.72
N LEU A 44 7.03 2.04 -4.49
CA LEU A 44 5.86 1.31 -3.98
C LEU A 44 6.25 -0.14 -3.76
N HIS A 45 6.15 -0.60 -2.51
CA HIS A 45 6.64 -1.93 -2.09
C HIS A 45 5.61 -3.03 -2.20
N TYR A 46 4.37 -2.77 -1.79
CA TYR A 46 3.29 -3.73 -1.80
C TYR A 46 1.93 -3.08 -1.55
N VAL A 47 0.89 -3.77 -1.94
CA VAL A 47 -0.49 -3.47 -1.56
C VAL A 47 -0.98 -4.56 -0.61
N GLN A 48 -1.34 -4.16 0.60
CA GLN A 48 -1.92 -5.04 1.62
C GLN A 48 -3.44 -4.95 1.52
N ALA A 49 -4.09 -6.00 1.06
CA ALA A 49 -5.54 -6.04 0.94
C ALA A 49 -6.15 -7.10 1.88
N CYS A 50 -7.26 -6.78 2.54
CA CYS A 50 -8.04 -7.80 3.23
C CYS A 50 -8.88 -8.59 2.21
N PRO A 51 -9.43 -9.77 2.56
CA PRO A 51 -10.15 -10.60 1.59
C PRO A 51 -11.47 -9.98 1.07
N GLY A 52 -11.99 -8.93 1.71
CA GLY A 52 -13.20 -8.24 1.29
C GLY A 52 -14.44 -9.14 1.22
N ASN A 53 -15.36 -8.80 0.33
CA ASN A 53 -16.62 -9.53 0.17
C ASN A 53 -16.46 -10.91 -0.48
N ALA A 54 -15.28 -11.29 -0.93
CA ALA A 54 -15.02 -12.62 -1.49
C ALA A 54 -15.24 -13.74 -0.45
N VAL A 55 -14.83 -13.50 0.83
CA VAL A 55 -14.96 -14.50 1.90
C VAL A 55 -15.37 -13.92 3.26
N CYS A 56 -15.29 -12.60 3.45
CA CYS A 56 -15.61 -11.98 4.73
C CYS A 56 -17.06 -11.53 4.79
N LYS A 57 -17.81 -12.01 5.79
CA LYS A 57 -19.23 -11.63 6.00
C LYS A 57 -19.46 -10.13 6.24
N PHE A 58 -18.43 -9.40 6.64
CA PHE A 58 -18.47 -7.94 6.83
C PHE A 58 -17.99 -7.16 5.62
N GLY A 59 -17.40 -7.85 4.63
CA GLY A 59 -16.94 -7.22 3.39
C GLY A 59 -18.11 -6.63 2.60
N VAL A 60 -18.01 -5.36 2.24
CA VAL A 60 -19.03 -4.66 1.43
C VAL A 60 -18.58 -4.41 0.00
N GLN A 61 -17.27 -4.51 -0.26
CA GLN A 61 -16.64 -4.34 -1.57
C GLN A 61 -15.53 -5.37 -1.78
N ASP A 62 -15.12 -5.56 -3.04
CA ASP A 62 -13.99 -6.39 -3.45
C ASP A 62 -12.65 -5.69 -3.22
N SER A 63 -12.14 -5.75 -2.01
CA SER A 63 -10.83 -5.16 -1.66
C SER A 63 -9.65 -5.97 -2.19
N LEU A 64 -9.79 -7.29 -2.31
CA LEU A 64 -8.71 -8.13 -2.81
C LEU A 64 -8.45 -7.87 -4.29
N GLY A 65 -9.50 -7.89 -5.12
CA GLY A 65 -9.40 -7.61 -6.55
C GLY A 65 -8.91 -6.17 -6.81
N LEU A 66 -9.41 -5.17 -6.05
CA LEU A 66 -8.90 -3.80 -6.15
C LEU A 66 -7.42 -3.70 -5.75
N GLY A 67 -7.01 -4.40 -4.69
CA GLY A 67 -5.62 -4.42 -4.23
C GLY A 67 -4.66 -5.00 -5.26
N ILE A 68 -5.04 -6.12 -5.91
CA ILE A 68 -4.28 -6.75 -7.00
C ILE A 68 -4.15 -5.79 -8.19
N GLU A 69 -5.25 -5.14 -8.57
CA GLU A 69 -5.26 -4.19 -9.69
C GLU A 69 -4.32 -3.00 -9.43
N ILE A 70 -4.37 -2.40 -8.24
CA ILE A 70 -3.48 -1.30 -7.84
C ILE A 70 -2.02 -1.77 -7.80
N GLU A 71 -1.75 -2.98 -7.31
CA GLU A 71 -0.40 -3.54 -7.29
C GLU A 71 0.14 -3.71 -8.70
N ASN A 72 -0.64 -4.26 -9.61
CA ASN A 72 -0.25 -4.43 -11.03
C ASN A 72 0.06 -3.09 -11.73
N PHE A 73 -0.66 -2.00 -11.38
CA PHE A 73 -0.40 -0.69 -11.98
C PHE A 73 0.82 0.02 -11.42
N PHE A 74 1.10 -0.12 -10.13
CA PHE A 74 2.03 0.79 -9.45
C PHE A 74 3.20 0.11 -8.73
N LEU A 75 3.25 -1.22 -8.66
CA LEU A 75 4.33 -1.93 -7.99
C LEU A 75 5.69 -1.55 -8.58
N GLY A 76 6.62 -1.17 -7.72
CA GLY A 76 7.96 -0.76 -8.13
C GLY A 76 8.07 0.67 -8.64
N MET A 77 6.97 1.45 -8.73
CA MET A 77 7.03 2.87 -9.08
C MET A 77 8.03 3.60 -8.18
N GLU A 78 9.01 4.28 -8.79
CA GLU A 78 10.01 5.04 -8.06
C GLU A 78 9.39 6.25 -7.33
N LEU A 79 9.72 6.40 -6.06
CA LEU A 79 9.13 7.39 -5.16
C LEU A 79 10.19 7.96 -4.22
N PRO A 80 9.98 9.15 -3.64
CA PRO A 80 10.93 9.76 -2.71
C PRO A 80 11.29 8.90 -1.49
N ALA A 81 10.35 8.06 -1.04
CA ALA A 81 10.58 7.05 -0.01
C ALA A 81 9.69 5.83 -0.28
N LYS A 82 9.92 4.76 0.48
CA LYS A 82 9.09 3.54 0.49
C LYS A 82 7.62 3.89 0.74
N VAL A 83 6.73 3.43 -0.12
CA VAL A 83 5.28 3.55 0.01
C VAL A 83 4.64 2.17 0.21
N LYS A 84 3.61 2.12 1.01
CA LYS A 84 2.77 0.95 1.27
C LYS A 84 1.31 1.34 1.16
N ILE A 85 0.52 0.53 0.47
CA ILE A 85 -0.92 0.76 0.32
C ILE A 85 -1.68 -0.25 1.18
N GLY A 86 -2.77 0.18 1.81
CA GLY A 86 -3.68 -0.68 2.55
C GLY A 86 -5.10 -0.59 2.00
N VAL A 87 -5.70 -1.74 1.64
CA VAL A 87 -7.05 -1.82 1.08
C VAL A 87 -7.95 -2.63 2.00
N SER A 88 -9.01 -2.02 2.49
CA SER A 88 -9.96 -2.65 3.42
C SER A 88 -11.36 -2.72 2.79
N GLY A 89 -11.94 -3.93 2.77
CA GLY A 89 -13.24 -4.22 2.16
C GLY A 89 -14.46 -3.80 2.99
N CYS A 90 -14.25 -3.16 4.15
CA CYS A 90 -15.30 -2.60 5.02
C CYS A 90 -14.70 -1.65 6.06
N PRO A 91 -15.53 -0.91 6.84
CA PRO A 91 -15.06 0.06 7.84
C PRO A 91 -14.22 -0.52 8.99
N PHE A 92 -14.13 -1.84 9.19
CA PHE A 92 -13.27 -2.45 10.21
C PHE A 92 -11.77 -2.31 9.93
N CYS A 93 -11.37 -1.85 8.74
CA CYS A 93 -10.02 -1.41 8.45
C CYS A 93 -8.93 -2.49 8.61
N CYS A 94 -9.23 -3.77 8.32
CA CYS A 94 -8.28 -4.89 8.47
C CYS A 94 -7.04 -4.78 7.56
N GLY A 95 -7.11 -4.03 6.46
CA GLY A 95 -5.96 -3.66 5.60
C GLY A 95 -5.12 -2.52 6.16
N GLU A 96 -5.40 -2.05 7.40
CA GLU A 96 -4.70 -0.95 8.07
C GLU A 96 -4.71 0.38 7.28
N SER A 97 -5.77 0.63 6.51
CA SER A 97 -5.88 1.73 5.54
C SER A 97 -5.57 3.10 6.16
N PHE A 98 -5.99 3.40 7.39
CA PHE A 98 -5.72 4.68 8.02
C PHE A 98 -4.28 4.92 8.47
N VAL A 99 -3.46 3.87 8.55
CA VAL A 99 -2.06 3.97 9.00
C VAL A 99 -1.07 3.50 7.93
N ARG A 100 -1.49 3.42 6.69
CA ARG A 100 -0.63 3.20 5.52
C ARG A 100 -0.37 4.50 4.78
N ASP A 101 0.67 4.54 3.96
CA ASP A 101 1.02 5.73 3.16
C ASP A 101 -0.14 6.18 2.27
N ILE A 102 -0.81 5.20 1.64
CA ILE A 102 -2.13 5.35 1.01
C ILE A 102 -3.06 4.30 1.61
N GLY A 103 -4.25 4.72 1.97
CA GLY A 103 -5.29 3.86 2.48
C GLY A 103 -6.55 3.92 1.64
N ILE A 104 -7.16 2.76 1.42
CA ILE A 104 -8.41 2.64 0.66
C ILE A 104 -9.37 1.84 1.52
N LEU A 105 -10.54 2.40 1.79
CA LEU A 105 -11.52 1.83 2.69
C LEU A 105 -12.88 1.75 2.04
N ALA A 106 -13.45 0.56 1.98
CA ALA A 106 -14.77 0.35 1.41
C ALA A 106 -15.88 0.83 2.34
N LYS A 107 -16.86 1.51 1.75
CA LYS A 107 -18.17 1.82 2.32
C LYS A 107 -19.27 1.24 1.43
N LYS A 108 -20.52 1.25 1.89
CA LYS A 108 -21.66 0.74 1.10
C LYS A 108 -21.88 1.50 -0.20
N LYS A 109 -21.59 2.81 -0.22
CA LYS A 109 -21.82 3.69 -1.38
C LYS A 109 -20.61 3.80 -2.31
N GLY A 110 -19.44 3.42 -1.88
CA GLY A 110 -18.20 3.59 -2.64
C GLY A 110 -16.97 3.36 -1.78
N TRP A 111 -15.89 4.06 -2.10
CA TRP A 111 -14.62 3.96 -1.42
C TRP A 111 -14.22 5.29 -0.78
N THR A 112 -13.42 5.20 0.26
CA THR A 112 -12.72 6.36 0.86
C THR A 112 -11.23 6.21 0.57
N LEU A 113 -10.61 7.26 0.03
CA LEU A 113 -9.16 7.34 -0.17
C LEU A 113 -8.52 8.16 0.94
N VAL A 114 -7.47 7.62 1.54
CA VAL A 114 -6.73 8.21 2.65
C VAL A 114 -5.25 8.36 2.25
N PHE A 115 -4.60 9.45 2.64
CA PHE A 115 -3.20 9.72 2.33
C PHE A 115 -2.39 10.16 3.55
N GLY A 116 -1.11 9.76 3.61
CA GLY A 116 -0.18 10.22 4.63
C GLY A 116 -0.27 9.52 5.97
N GLY A 117 -0.81 8.29 6.02
CA GLY A 117 -0.78 7.45 7.22
C GLY A 117 0.62 6.87 7.47
N ASN A 118 0.90 6.50 8.72
CA ASN A 118 2.14 5.86 9.12
C ASN A 118 1.98 5.03 10.39
N SER A 119 2.28 3.74 10.34
CA SER A 119 2.27 2.82 11.49
C SER A 119 3.66 2.58 12.10
N ALA A 120 4.68 3.35 11.69
CA ALA A 120 6.06 3.19 12.17
C ALA A 120 6.35 4.09 13.39
N ARG A 121 7.66 4.35 13.69
CA ARG A 121 8.16 5.04 14.89
C ARG A 121 7.44 6.36 15.27
N ARG A 122 6.89 7.09 14.29
CA ARG A 122 6.07 8.30 14.52
C ARG A 122 4.69 8.06 13.90
N PRO A 123 3.78 7.37 14.59
CA PRO A 123 2.50 7.00 14.03
C PRO A 123 1.67 8.24 13.65
N ARG A 124 0.92 8.11 12.57
CA ARG A 124 0.01 9.13 12.09
C ARG A 124 -1.18 8.46 11.42
N VAL A 125 -2.35 8.93 11.74
CA VAL A 125 -3.58 8.62 10.99
C VAL A 125 -3.57 9.46 9.72
N GLY A 126 -3.80 8.84 8.58
CA GLY A 126 -3.86 9.53 7.29
C GLY A 126 -5.10 10.42 7.17
N ASP A 127 -5.02 11.41 6.30
CA ASP A 127 -6.13 12.32 6.01
C ASP A 127 -6.97 11.78 4.85
N ILE A 128 -8.26 12.01 4.91
CA ILE A 128 -9.19 11.64 3.85
C ILE A 128 -9.01 12.61 2.67
N ILE A 129 -8.74 12.08 1.49
CA ILE A 129 -8.67 12.82 0.22
C ILE A 129 -10.06 12.93 -0.40
N ALA A 130 -10.77 11.79 -0.52
CA ALA A 130 -12.09 11.72 -1.11
C ALA A 130 -12.91 10.58 -0.47
N GLU A 131 -14.22 10.71 -0.51
CA GLU A 131 -15.17 9.71 0.00
C GLU A 131 -16.25 9.41 -1.03
N ASP A 132 -16.87 8.25 -0.86
CA ASP A 132 -17.98 7.76 -1.70
C ASP A 132 -17.63 7.72 -3.22
N ILE A 133 -16.35 7.53 -3.53
CA ILE A 133 -15.81 7.45 -4.90
C ILE A 133 -15.91 6.03 -5.48
N SER A 134 -15.99 5.93 -6.81
CA SER A 134 -16.01 4.67 -7.54
C SER A 134 -14.65 3.94 -7.50
N ARG A 135 -14.62 2.70 -7.97
CA ARG A 135 -13.38 1.91 -8.11
C ARG A 135 -12.38 2.58 -9.06
N GLU A 136 -12.87 3.10 -10.17
CA GLU A 136 -12.08 3.77 -11.21
C GLU A 136 -11.48 5.08 -10.67
N GLU A 137 -12.28 5.85 -9.94
CA GLU A 137 -11.81 7.07 -9.26
C GLU A 137 -10.75 6.77 -8.21
N VAL A 138 -10.86 5.66 -7.46
CA VAL A 138 -9.81 5.23 -6.52
C VAL A 138 -8.48 5.04 -7.23
N ILE A 139 -8.46 4.33 -8.37
CA ILE A 139 -7.23 4.07 -9.13
C ILE A 139 -6.64 5.39 -9.65
N THR A 140 -7.49 6.23 -10.23
CA THR A 140 -7.09 7.53 -10.77
C THR A 140 -6.50 8.43 -9.69
N LEU A 141 -7.20 8.56 -8.55
CA LEU A 141 -6.74 9.42 -7.44
C LEU A 141 -5.52 8.82 -6.72
N THR A 142 -5.40 7.49 -6.65
CA THR A 142 -4.19 6.83 -6.14
C THR A 142 -2.99 7.21 -7.01
N LYS A 143 -3.14 7.17 -8.33
CA LYS A 143 -2.11 7.62 -9.27
C LYS A 143 -1.75 9.09 -9.04
N SER A 144 -2.74 9.97 -8.97
CA SER A 144 -2.52 11.41 -8.74
C SER A 144 -1.77 11.67 -7.42
N CYS A 145 -2.13 10.97 -6.34
CA CYS A 145 -1.42 11.06 -5.06
C CYS A 145 0.05 10.63 -5.17
N LEU A 146 0.31 9.51 -5.86
CA LEU A 146 1.68 9.00 -6.06
C LEU A 146 2.52 9.93 -6.92
N GLU A 147 1.98 10.44 -8.04
CA GLU A 147 2.65 11.37 -8.94
C GLU A 147 2.92 12.72 -8.25
N TYR A 148 1.96 13.25 -7.54
CA TYR A 148 2.13 14.48 -6.75
C TYR A 148 3.22 14.32 -5.69
N TYR A 149 3.23 13.21 -4.98
CA TYR A 149 4.26 12.89 -4.01
C TYR A 149 5.62 12.67 -4.67
N ALA A 150 5.69 12.01 -5.83
CA ALA A 150 6.93 11.83 -6.57
C ALA A 150 7.55 13.18 -6.99
N ALA A 151 6.72 14.14 -7.44
CA ALA A 151 7.16 15.45 -7.89
C ALA A 151 7.58 16.39 -6.76
N ASN A 152 6.94 16.31 -5.58
CA ASN A 152 7.09 17.32 -4.52
C ASN A 152 7.74 16.77 -3.23
N GLY A 153 7.91 15.45 -3.11
CA GLY A 153 8.51 14.81 -1.95
C GLY A 153 10.03 14.92 -1.92
N LYS A 154 10.61 15.10 -0.75
CA LYS A 154 12.05 15.08 -0.55
C LYS A 154 12.57 13.65 -0.46
N LYS A 155 13.79 13.40 -0.92
CA LYS A 155 14.43 12.07 -0.81
C LYS A 155 14.39 11.55 0.63
N LYS A 156 13.88 10.32 0.81
CA LYS A 156 13.63 9.63 2.10
C LYS A 156 12.54 10.26 2.99
N GLU A 157 11.80 11.25 2.50
CA GLU A 157 10.66 11.81 3.22
C GLU A 157 9.43 10.91 3.03
N ARG A 158 8.93 10.29 4.11
CA ARG A 158 7.73 9.47 4.09
C ARG A 158 6.47 10.34 3.88
N THR A 159 5.44 9.78 3.28
CA THR A 159 4.17 10.45 3.00
C THR A 159 3.58 11.18 4.20
N ALA A 160 3.68 10.61 5.41
CA ALA A 160 3.25 11.25 6.64
C ALA A 160 3.96 12.58 6.91
N ARG A 161 5.29 12.63 6.67
CA ARG A 161 6.09 13.86 6.85
C ARG A 161 5.85 14.85 5.72
N PHE A 162 5.64 14.33 4.53
CA PHE A 162 5.27 15.11 3.36
C PHE A 162 3.95 15.86 3.60
N VAL A 163 2.91 15.16 4.07
CA VAL A 163 1.61 15.79 4.39
C VAL A 163 1.74 16.80 5.54
N GLU A 164 2.52 16.51 6.58
CA GLU A 164 2.78 17.48 7.65
C GLU A 164 3.49 18.75 7.16
N ARG A 165 4.34 18.63 6.14
CA ARG A 165 5.09 19.77 5.57
C ARG A 165 4.29 20.60 4.59
N ILE A 166 3.52 19.97 3.70
CA ILE A 166 2.76 20.66 2.65
C ILE A 166 1.40 21.15 3.17
N GLY A 167 0.76 20.34 4.02
CA GLY A 167 -0.62 20.53 4.45
C GLY A 167 -1.59 19.77 3.56
N ILE A 168 -2.58 19.11 4.18
CA ILE A 168 -3.52 18.25 3.44
C ILE A 168 -4.45 19.07 2.52
N GLU A 169 -4.83 20.28 2.91
CA GLU A 169 -5.73 21.11 2.11
C GLU A 169 -5.05 21.57 0.81
N GLN A 170 -3.74 21.89 0.85
CA GLN A 170 -2.99 22.19 -0.37
C GLN A 170 -2.90 20.97 -1.27
N ILE A 171 -2.60 19.81 -0.71
CA ILE A 171 -2.52 18.55 -1.45
C ILE A 171 -3.86 18.22 -2.14
N LYS A 172 -4.98 18.38 -1.43
CA LYS A 172 -6.32 18.17 -1.99
C LYS A 172 -6.61 19.13 -3.13
N SER A 173 -6.33 20.42 -2.94
CA SER A 173 -6.51 21.43 -3.98
C SER A 173 -5.74 21.07 -5.25
N ASP A 174 -4.47 20.68 -5.12
CA ASP A 174 -3.60 20.38 -6.25
C ASP A 174 -3.99 19.05 -6.96
N ILE A 175 -4.50 18.06 -6.22
CA ILE A 175 -4.87 16.75 -6.79
C ILE A 175 -6.30 16.76 -7.35
N LEU A 176 -7.24 17.41 -6.69
CA LEU A 176 -8.66 17.41 -7.06
C LEU A 176 -9.02 18.55 -8.03
N GLY A 177 -8.11 19.52 -8.22
CA GLY A 177 -8.31 20.65 -9.15
C GLY A 177 -9.34 21.68 -8.68
N ASN A 178 -9.49 21.85 -7.36
CA ASN A 178 -10.40 22.82 -6.72
C ASN A 178 -9.64 24.04 -6.22
#